data_7fd31b0351ae39e5733d20fb05e2b978
#
_entry.id   7fd31b0351ae39e5733d20fb05e2b978
#
_cell.length_a   1.000
_cell.length_b   1.000
_cell.length_c   1.000
_cell.angle_alpha   90.00
_cell.angle_beta   90.00
_cell.angle_gamma   90.00
#
_symmetry.space_group_name_H-M   'P 1'
#
loop_
_entity.id
_entity.type
_entity.pdbx_description
1 polymer ?
#
loop_
_entity_poly.entity_id
_entity_poly.type
_entity_poly.pdbx_seq_one_letter_code
_entity_poly.pdbx_strand_id
1 'polypeptide(L)'
;AELEALVKEKNCGPIMIRLSWHDAGVFSDGDLKGGCPNAAMRFTDGGEGTFGANAGLPPFANDVLGPIAEKYCPAVCSVADMWALAANVGIKVRGGPDIPTKFGRKDAASSAESVESQVGRLPDGDKGIDHLR
;
A
#
# COMPACT_ATOMS: atom_id res chain seq x y z
N ALA A 1 -12.95 -2.27 13.16
CA ALA A 1 -14.29 -1.68 12.99
C ALA A 1 -14.32 -0.60 11.89
N GLU A 2 -13.54 0.51 11.98
CA GLU A 2 -13.64 1.62 11.00
C GLU A 2 -13.24 1.19 9.59
N LEU A 3 -12.14 0.46 9.42
CA LEU A 3 -11.74 -0.08 8.11
C LEU A 3 -12.79 -1.04 7.53
N GLU A 4 -13.43 -1.85 8.36
CA GLU A 4 -14.52 -2.73 7.90
C GLU A 4 -15.74 -1.94 7.42
N ALA A 5 -16.10 -0.88 8.15
CA ALA A 5 -17.18 0.02 7.78
C ALA A 5 -16.87 0.69 6.44
N LEU A 6 -15.64 1.20 6.28
CA LEU A 6 -15.17 1.83 5.04
C LEU A 6 -15.23 0.87 3.85
N VAL A 7 -14.77 -0.38 4.01
CA VAL A 7 -14.85 -1.41 2.95
C VAL A 7 -16.28 -1.67 2.53
N LYS A 8 -17.20 -1.76 3.50
CA LYS A 8 -18.63 -2.02 3.22
C LYS A 8 -19.31 -0.83 2.54
N GLU A 9 -19.01 0.38 3.00
CA GLU A 9 -19.61 1.61 2.46
C GLU A 9 -19.12 1.93 1.05
N LYS A 10 -17.80 1.90 0.84
CA LYS A 10 -17.18 2.35 -0.42
C LYS A 10 -16.79 1.22 -1.38
N ASN A 11 -17.00 -0.03 -0.98
CA ASN A 11 -16.61 -1.21 -1.78
C ASN A 11 -15.12 -1.20 -2.18
N CYS A 12 -14.25 -0.66 -1.33
CA CYS A 12 -12.86 -0.32 -1.63
C CYS A 12 -11.84 -1.43 -1.26
N GLY A 13 -12.29 -2.66 -0.96
CA GLY A 13 -11.37 -3.76 -0.64
C GLY A 13 -10.28 -4.00 -1.68
N PRO A 14 -10.60 -4.08 -2.99
CA PRO A 14 -9.59 -4.33 -4.02
C PRO A 14 -8.48 -3.27 -4.08
N ILE A 15 -8.83 -1.98 -3.94
CA ILE A 15 -7.81 -0.92 -3.97
C ILE A 15 -6.95 -0.90 -2.69
N MET A 16 -7.50 -1.30 -1.53
CA MET A 16 -6.71 -1.48 -0.30
C MET A 16 -5.67 -2.59 -0.47
N ILE A 17 -6.04 -3.70 -1.09
CA ILE A 17 -5.11 -4.81 -1.39
C ILE A 17 -4.03 -4.34 -2.35
N ARG A 18 -4.42 -3.65 -3.42
CA ARG A 18 -3.46 -3.10 -4.39
C ARG A 18 -2.51 -2.10 -3.74
N LEU A 19 -2.99 -1.21 -2.88
CA LEU A 19 -2.16 -0.23 -2.16
C LEU A 19 -1.09 -0.92 -1.32
N SER A 20 -1.48 -1.89 -0.48
CA SER A 20 -0.55 -2.64 0.37
C SER A 20 0.47 -3.44 -0.45
N TRP A 21 0.03 -4.04 -1.57
CA TRP A 21 0.92 -4.79 -2.44
C TRP A 21 1.93 -3.88 -3.15
N HIS A 22 1.52 -2.74 -3.67
CA HIS A 22 2.42 -1.79 -4.34
C HIS A 22 3.44 -1.18 -3.38
N ASP A 23 3.09 -0.97 -2.11
CA ASP A 23 4.02 -0.52 -1.07
C ASP A 23 5.07 -1.60 -0.72
N ALA A 24 4.69 -2.89 -0.79
CA ALA A 24 5.57 -4.02 -0.51
C ALA A 24 6.33 -4.54 -1.74
N GLY A 25 5.72 -4.49 -2.91
CA GLY A 25 6.16 -5.20 -4.12
C GLY A 25 7.30 -4.53 -4.89
N VAL A 26 7.86 -3.45 -4.36
CA VAL A 26 8.95 -2.72 -5.01
C VAL A 26 10.35 -3.25 -4.69
N PHE A 27 10.47 -4.43 -4.09
CA PHE A 27 11.77 -5.08 -3.89
C PHE A 27 12.42 -5.46 -5.22
N SER A 28 13.73 -5.30 -5.32
CA SER A 28 14.53 -5.74 -6.45
C SER A 28 15.82 -6.37 -6.00
N ASP A 29 16.13 -7.55 -6.53
CA ASP A 29 17.42 -8.22 -6.31
C ASP A 29 18.59 -7.43 -6.87
N GLY A 30 18.35 -6.58 -7.88
CA GLY A 30 19.39 -5.84 -8.57
C GLY A 30 20.05 -4.75 -7.71
N ASP A 31 19.28 -4.11 -6.81
CA ASP A 31 19.78 -3.07 -5.91
C ASP A 31 19.53 -3.34 -4.43
N LEU A 32 18.83 -4.44 -4.11
CA LEU A 32 18.43 -4.84 -2.75
C LEU A 32 17.61 -3.77 -2.02
N LYS A 33 16.87 -2.93 -2.77
CA LYS A 33 16.01 -1.86 -2.23
C LYS A 33 14.54 -2.23 -2.34
N GLY A 34 13.73 -1.56 -1.53
CA GLY A 34 12.28 -1.78 -1.45
C GLY A 34 11.91 -3.00 -0.59
N GLY A 35 10.68 -3.47 -0.72
CA GLY A 35 10.16 -4.68 -0.05
C GLY A 35 9.77 -4.53 1.41
N CYS A 36 10.27 -3.53 2.11
CA CYS A 36 9.77 -3.16 3.42
C CYS A 36 8.79 -1.99 3.25
N PRO A 37 7.47 -2.22 3.37
CA PRO A 37 6.49 -1.15 3.21
C PRO A 37 6.79 0.01 4.16
N ASN A 38 6.79 1.23 3.64
CA ASN A 38 7.07 2.46 4.38
C ASN A 38 6.09 3.59 4.09
N ALA A 39 5.04 3.31 3.33
CA ALA A 39 4.03 4.27 2.92
C ALA A 39 4.59 5.53 2.21
N ALA A 40 5.76 5.45 1.57
CA ALA A 40 6.35 6.56 0.82
C ALA A 40 5.44 7.04 -0.32
N MET A 41 4.61 6.16 -0.85
CA MET A 41 3.64 6.46 -1.92
C MET A 41 2.61 7.55 -1.54
N ARG A 42 2.44 7.88 -0.26
CA ARG A 42 1.54 8.99 0.15
C ARG A 42 2.05 10.37 -0.24
N PHE A 43 3.35 10.51 -0.49
CA PHE A 43 3.95 11.76 -0.96
C PHE A 43 3.75 11.91 -2.46
N THR A 44 3.23 13.06 -2.89
CA THR A 44 2.91 13.33 -4.29
C THR A 44 3.86 14.33 -4.94
N ASP A 45 4.89 14.74 -4.23
CA ASP A 45 5.94 15.66 -4.68
C ASP A 45 7.12 14.94 -5.36
N GLY A 46 7.11 13.61 -5.39
CA GLY A 46 8.15 12.80 -6.02
C GLY A 46 8.06 11.31 -5.66
N GLY A 47 9.03 10.53 -6.11
CA GLY A 47 9.18 9.13 -5.77
C GLY A 47 7.97 8.26 -6.13
N GLU A 48 7.70 7.25 -5.31
CA GLU A 48 6.65 6.25 -5.54
C GLU A 48 5.24 6.84 -5.71
N GLY A 49 4.95 7.99 -5.11
CA GLY A 49 3.66 8.67 -5.27
C GLY A 49 3.42 9.21 -6.67
N THR A 50 4.47 9.37 -7.48
CA THR A 50 4.40 9.85 -8.87
C THR A 50 4.58 8.76 -9.90
N PHE A 51 4.87 7.52 -9.49
CA PHE A 51 5.07 6.41 -10.43
C PHE A 51 3.77 6.05 -11.15
N GLY A 52 3.85 5.85 -12.47
CA GLY A 52 2.69 5.47 -13.30
C GLY A 52 2.01 4.18 -12.83
N ALA A 53 2.78 3.19 -12.35
CA ALA A 53 2.24 1.96 -11.78
C ALA A 53 1.35 2.21 -10.55
N ASN A 54 1.56 3.33 -9.84
CA ASN A 54 0.82 3.70 -8.63
C ASN A 54 -0.34 4.66 -8.90
N ALA A 55 -0.69 4.91 -10.16
CA ALA A 55 -1.79 5.81 -10.51
C ALA A 55 -3.08 5.46 -9.78
N GLY A 56 -3.69 6.46 -9.14
CA GLY A 56 -4.91 6.34 -8.34
C GLY A 56 -4.70 5.87 -6.90
N LEU A 57 -3.52 5.36 -6.52
CA LEU A 57 -3.23 4.94 -5.15
C LEU A 57 -2.97 6.10 -4.19
N PRO A 58 -2.16 7.13 -4.52
CA PRO A 58 -1.94 8.25 -3.62
C PRO A 58 -3.22 9.01 -3.24
N PRO A 59 -4.13 9.37 -4.17
CA PRO A 59 -5.41 9.97 -3.79
C PRO A 59 -6.25 9.07 -2.89
N PHE A 60 -6.32 7.78 -3.16
CA PHE A 60 -7.04 6.86 -2.28
C PHE A 60 -6.42 6.80 -0.88
N ALA A 61 -5.09 6.71 -0.79
CA ALA A 61 -4.37 6.67 0.48
C ALA A 61 -4.56 7.95 1.30
N ASN A 62 -4.51 9.11 0.65
CA ASN A 62 -4.56 10.42 1.33
C ASN A 62 -5.99 10.85 1.64
N ASP A 63 -6.92 10.72 0.67
CA ASP A 63 -8.26 11.28 0.81
C ASP A 63 -9.24 10.32 1.48
N VAL A 64 -9.02 8.99 1.33
CA VAL A 64 -9.95 7.98 1.85
C VAL A 64 -9.42 7.32 3.13
N LEU A 65 -8.15 6.94 3.18
CA LEU A 65 -7.53 6.37 4.37
C LEU A 65 -6.91 7.43 5.29
N GLY A 66 -6.58 8.61 4.77
CA GLY A 66 -5.99 9.73 5.50
C GLY A 66 -6.73 10.08 6.80
N PRO A 67 -8.06 10.25 6.81
CA PRO A 67 -8.81 10.56 8.04
C PRO A 67 -8.67 9.47 9.12
N ILE A 68 -8.54 8.20 8.74
CA ILE A 68 -8.28 7.10 9.68
C ILE A 68 -6.82 7.15 10.16
N ALA A 69 -5.89 7.44 9.24
CA ALA A 69 -4.47 7.60 9.60
C ALA A 69 -4.26 8.74 10.59
N GLU A 70 -4.84 9.90 10.38
CA GLU A 70 -4.76 11.06 11.30
C GLU A 70 -5.24 10.71 12.71
N LYS A 71 -6.24 9.84 12.81
CA LYS A 71 -6.81 9.44 14.09
C LYS A 71 -5.93 8.45 14.87
N TYR A 72 -5.22 7.57 14.17
CA TYR A 72 -4.52 6.45 14.80
C TYR A 72 -3.00 6.47 14.65
N CYS A 73 -2.47 7.13 13.62
CA CYS A 73 -1.04 7.15 13.36
C CYS A 73 -0.39 8.47 13.84
N PRO A 74 0.83 8.44 14.40
CA PRO A 74 1.63 7.24 14.67
C PRO A 74 1.35 6.62 16.05
N ALA A 75 0.38 7.13 16.82
CA ALA A 75 0.19 6.77 18.23
C ALA A 75 -0.12 5.27 18.45
N VAL A 76 -0.82 4.63 17.51
CA VAL A 76 -1.24 3.23 17.60
C VAL A 76 -0.44 2.34 16.67
N CYS A 77 -0.23 2.80 15.43
CA CYS A 77 0.53 2.08 14.40
C CYS A 77 1.10 3.06 13.38
N SER A 78 2.01 2.62 12.52
CA SER A 78 2.46 3.40 11.37
C SER A 78 1.39 3.44 10.27
N VAL A 79 1.50 4.38 9.34
CA VAL A 79 0.65 4.41 8.12
C VAL A 79 0.87 3.16 7.28
N ALA A 80 2.12 2.69 7.16
CA ALA A 80 2.46 1.45 6.46
C ALA A 80 1.80 0.22 7.11
N ASP A 81 1.78 0.13 8.45
CA ASP A 81 1.06 -0.92 9.17
C ASP A 81 -0.45 -0.84 8.93
N MET A 82 -1.00 0.37 8.93
CA MET A 82 -2.42 0.58 8.66
C MET A 82 -2.80 0.15 7.24
N TRP A 83 -1.97 0.41 6.23
CA TRP A 83 -2.24 -0.03 4.86
C TRP A 83 -2.22 -1.56 4.75
N ALA A 84 -1.27 -2.23 5.41
CA ALA A 84 -1.24 -3.69 5.48
C ALA A 84 -2.49 -4.26 6.19
N LEU A 85 -2.90 -3.64 7.30
CA LEU A 85 -4.14 -4.01 8.00
C LEU A 85 -5.37 -3.79 7.12
N ALA A 86 -5.44 -2.66 6.41
CA ALA A 86 -6.56 -2.34 5.53
C ALA A 86 -6.74 -3.39 4.42
N ALA A 87 -5.63 -3.86 3.82
CA ALA A 87 -5.68 -4.95 2.84
C ALA A 87 -6.23 -6.24 3.43
N ASN A 88 -5.76 -6.66 4.61
CA ASN A 88 -6.23 -7.87 5.29
C ASN A 88 -7.71 -7.75 5.67
N VAL A 89 -8.14 -6.59 6.15
CA VAL A 89 -9.56 -6.30 6.42
C VAL A 89 -10.39 -6.36 5.14
N GLY A 90 -9.88 -5.81 4.04
CA GLY A 90 -10.53 -5.86 2.72
C GLY A 90 -10.77 -7.30 2.25
N ILE A 91 -9.80 -8.19 2.44
CA ILE A 91 -9.90 -9.61 2.13
C ILE A 91 -10.97 -10.29 3.01
N LYS A 92 -10.88 -10.08 4.33
CA LYS A 92 -11.81 -10.68 5.31
C LYS A 92 -13.26 -10.27 5.07
N VAL A 93 -13.52 -8.98 4.86
CA VAL A 93 -14.88 -8.45 4.64
C VAL A 93 -15.52 -9.04 3.38
N ARG A 94 -14.70 -9.45 2.41
CA ARG A 94 -15.17 -10.07 1.17
C ARG A 94 -15.27 -11.60 1.24
N GLY A 95 -15.16 -12.19 2.42
CA GLY A 95 -15.29 -13.63 2.62
C GLY A 95 -13.98 -14.41 2.42
N GLY A 96 -12.85 -13.71 2.30
CA GLY A 96 -11.54 -14.35 2.29
C GLY A 96 -11.07 -14.74 3.70
N PRO A 97 -9.88 -15.38 3.80
CA PRO A 97 -9.34 -15.83 5.08
C PRO A 97 -9.01 -14.65 6.03
N ASP A 98 -8.96 -14.95 7.31
CA ASP A 98 -8.43 -14.04 8.32
C ASP A 98 -6.89 -14.10 8.31
N ILE A 99 -6.27 -13.03 7.80
CA ILE A 99 -4.81 -12.94 7.66
C ILE A 99 -4.26 -12.14 8.83
N PRO A 100 -3.39 -12.72 9.67
CA PRO A 100 -2.78 -12.00 10.78
C PRO A 100 -1.92 -10.84 10.28
N THR A 101 -2.16 -9.63 10.77
CA THR A 101 -1.34 -8.47 10.48
C THR A 101 -0.17 -8.39 11.47
N LYS A 102 1.06 -8.32 10.94
CA LYS A 102 2.24 -8.00 11.74
C LYS A 102 2.45 -6.49 11.71
N PHE A 103 2.79 -5.94 12.86
CA PHE A 103 3.04 -4.51 13.07
C PHE A 103 4.52 -4.23 13.31
N GLY A 104 4.94 -2.98 13.11
CA GLY A 104 6.32 -2.55 13.35
C GLY A 104 7.02 -1.95 12.13
N ARG A 105 6.29 -1.68 11.04
CA ARG A 105 6.84 -0.94 9.89
C ARG A 105 7.08 0.51 10.29
N LYS A 106 8.08 1.12 9.67
CA LYS A 106 8.38 2.54 9.84
C LYS A 106 7.89 3.31 8.61
N ASP A 107 7.25 4.44 8.87
CA ASP A 107 6.84 5.34 7.79
C ASP A 107 8.04 6.11 7.25
N ALA A 108 8.07 6.28 5.93
CA ALA A 108 8.98 7.22 5.28
C ALA A 108 8.70 8.65 5.77
N ALA A 109 9.74 9.44 5.93
CA ALA A 109 9.61 10.85 6.32
C ALA A 109 9.36 11.76 5.10
N SER A 110 9.72 11.32 3.89
CA SER A 110 9.53 12.07 2.64
C SER A 110 9.55 11.13 1.43
N SER A 111 9.23 11.69 0.26
CA SER A 111 9.34 11.01 -1.04
C SER A 111 10.77 10.54 -1.36
N ALA A 112 11.79 11.12 -0.73
CA ALA A 112 13.20 10.73 -0.93
C ALA A 112 13.53 9.31 -0.44
N GLU A 113 12.66 8.72 0.40
CA GLU A 113 12.81 7.33 0.87
C GLU A 113 12.12 6.30 -0.05
N SER A 114 11.61 6.74 -1.18
CA SER A 114 11.12 5.88 -2.25
C SER A 114 12.26 5.16 -2.96
N VAL A 115 11.93 4.03 -3.61
CA VAL A 115 12.86 3.44 -4.58
C VAL A 115 13.05 4.39 -5.77
N GLU A 116 14.20 4.29 -6.46
CA GLU A 116 14.57 5.23 -7.53
C GLU A 116 13.68 5.07 -8.77
N SER A 117 13.19 3.86 -9.06
CA SER A 117 12.41 3.55 -10.24
C SER A 117 11.45 2.41 -10.02
N GLN A 118 10.29 2.47 -10.68
CA GLN A 118 9.33 1.38 -10.73
C GLN A 118 9.69 0.28 -11.75
N VAL A 119 10.60 0.57 -12.68
CA VAL A 119 10.92 -0.30 -13.83
C VAL A 119 11.45 -1.65 -13.33
N GLY A 120 10.80 -2.74 -13.78
CA GLY A 120 11.18 -4.10 -13.44
C GLY A 120 10.86 -4.55 -12.01
N ARG A 121 10.16 -3.72 -11.21
CA ARG A 121 9.81 -4.08 -9.81
C ARG A 121 8.42 -4.69 -9.69
N LEU A 122 7.42 -4.07 -10.29
CA LEU A 122 6.06 -4.60 -10.32
C LEU A 122 5.75 -5.18 -11.71
N PRO A 123 5.06 -6.33 -11.78
CA PRO A 123 4.62 -6.87 -13.07
C PRO A 123 3.51 -6.00 -13.67
N ASP A 124 3.42 -6.00 -15.00
CA ASP A 124 2.34 -5.32 -15.72
C ASP A 124 1.01 -6.03 -15.48
N GLY A 125 -0.02 -5.28 -15.10
CA GLY A 125 -1.34 -5.83 -14.73
C GLY A 125 -2.18 -6.34 -15.90
N ASP A 126 -1.78 -6.04 -17.13
CA ASP A 126 -2.47 -6.41 -18.39
C ASP A 126 -1.81 -7.60 -19.10
N LYS A 127 -0.70 -8.13 -18.58
CA LYS A 127 0.02 -9.26 -19.15
C LYS A 127 -0.34 -10.59 -18.50
N GLY A 128 -0.11 -11.67 -19.24
CA GLY A 128 -0.46 -13.02 -18.83
C GLY A 128 0.58 -13.71 -17.94
N ILE A 129 0.34 -15.01 -17.70
CA ILE A 129 1.11 -15.83 -16.77
C ILE A 129 2.60 -15.94 -17.12
N ASP A 130 2.95 -15.88 -18.40
CA ASP A 130 4.35 -15.96 -18.82
C ASP A 130 5.17 -14.74 -18.40
N HIS A 131 4.50 -13.59 -18.23
CA HIS A 131 5.11 -12.37 -17.68
C HIS A 131 5.31 -12.44 -16.16
N LEU A 132 4.50 -13.26 -15.46
CA LEU A 132 4.56 -13.40 -14.00
C LEU A 132 5.58 -14.46 -13.54
N ARG A 133 6.19 -15.21 -14.46
CA ARG A 133 7.21 -16.22 -14.20
C ARG A 133 8.61 -15.67 -14.44
#